data_ac87490a50de8455a513cc50fc5bdd47
#
_entry.id   ac87490a50de8455a513cc50fc5bdd47
#
_cell.length_a   1.000
_cell.length_b   1.000
_cell.length_c   1.000
_cell.angle_alpha   90.00
_cell.angle_beta   90.00
_cell.angle_gamma   90.00
#
_symmetry.space_group_name_H-M   'P 1'
#
loop_
_entity.id
_entity.type
_entity.pdbx_description
1 polymer ?
#
loop_
_entity_poly.entity_id
_entity_poly.type
_entity_poly.pdbx_seq_one_letter_code
_entity_poly.pdbx_strand_id
1 'polypeptide(L)'
;MKITQLREKDGNLTLSTTDLDTFLQKIKTETKTQPVSTFRQQLRYCLPGKRCNEADRLPKVLPAAEFRKTNGVCQMKTYNGIVELTVGPLSGKSEIALVKRLAWEQPQTRLVFTGSSGRTVKIWTTFTRPNNSLPGK
;
A
#
# COMPACT_ATOMS: atom_id res chain seq x y z
N MET A 1 -2.09 -10.30 -11.80
CA MET A 1 -2.05 -8.83 -11.74
C MET A 1 -0.73 -8.40 -11.16
N LYS A 2 -0.02 -7.58 -11.89
CA LYS A 2 1.30 -7.08 -11.50
C LYS A 2 1.20 -5.67 -10.95
N ILE A 3 1.87 -5.42 -9.85
CA ILE A 3 1.92 -4.14 -9.17
C ILE A 3 3.38 -3.69 -9.04
N THR A 4 3.57 -2.40 -8.83
CA THR A 4 4.92 -1.83 -8.69
C THR A 4 5.27 -1.68 -7.23
N GLN A 5 6.47 -2.14 -6.88
CA GLN A 5 7.06 -1.93 -5.57
C GLN A 5 8.16 -0.89 -5.66
N LEU A 6 8.12 0.09 -4.77
CA LEU A 6 9.12 1.15 -4.68
C LEU A 6 10.09 0.85 -3.54
N ARG A 7 11.36 1.02 -3.82
CA ARG A 7 12.39 1.03 -2.79
C ARG A 7 13.27 2.26 -2.97
N GLU A 8 13.56 2.92 -1.88
CA GLU A 8 14.48 4.04 -1.84
C GLU A 8 15.70 3.63 -1.03
N LYS A 9 16.86 3.76 -1.65
CA LYS A 9 18.15 3.51 -1.01
C LYS A 9 19.11 4.61 -1.41
N ASP A 10 19.67 5.28 -0.41
CA ASP A 10 20.68 6.35 -0.60
C ASP A 10 20.22 7.46 -1.56
N GLY A 11 18.94 7.84 -1.47
CA GLY A 11 18.35 8.85 -2.34
C GLY A 11 17.97 8.36 -3.74
N ASN A 12 18.25 7.10 -4.06
CA ASN A 12 17.90 6.50 -5.34
C ASN A 12 16.61 5.68 -5.23
N LEU A 13 15.65 6.01 -6.10
CA LEU A 13 14.39 5.29 -6.20
C LEU A 13 14.51 4.12 -7.19
N THR A 14 14.25 2.92 -6.69
CA THR A 14 14.24 1.70 -7.50
C THR A 14 12.82 1.19 -7.65
N LEU A 15 12.42 0.85 -8.88
CA LEU A 15 11.14 0.24 -9.18
C LEU A 15 11.34 -1.25 -9.44
N SER A 16 10.48 -2.07 -8.84
CA SER A 16 10.41 -3.50 -9.14
C SER A 16 8.96 -3.92 -9.30
N THR A 17 8.76 -4.97 -10.08
CA THR A 17 7.43 -5.55 -10.31
C THR A 17 7.23 -6.74 -9.39
N THR A 18 6.07 -6.83 -8.76
CA THR A 18 5.67 -7.99 -7.98
C THR A 18 4.24 -8.39 -8.32
N ASP A 19 3.92 -9.67 -8.19
CA ASP A 19 2.56 -10.14 -8.33
C ASP A 19 1.73 -9.83 -7.09
N LEU A 20 0.44 -9.61 -7.30
CA LEU A 20 -0.50 -9.36 -6.22
C LEU A 20 -0.49 -10.50 -5.19
N ASP A 21 -0.44 -11.76 -5.67
CA ASP A 21 -0.42 -12.93 -4.77
C ASP A 21 0.85 -12.97 -3.91
N THR A 22 2.00 -12.65 -4.48
CA THR A 22 3.26 -12.55 -3.75
C THR A 22 3.20 -11.45 -2.69
N PHE A 23 2.62 -10.31 -3.02
CA PHE A 23 2.42 -9.21 -2.08
C PHE A 23 1.50 -9.61 -0.93
N LEU A 24 0.39 -10.31 -1.22
CA LEU A 24 -0.53 -10.83 -0.22
C LEU A 24 0.16 -11.79 0.75
N GLN A 25 0.99 -12.69 0.23
CA GLN A 25 1.75 -13.62 1.07
C GLN A 25 2.71 -12.88 1.99
N LYS A 26 3.37 -11.84 1.50
CA LYS A 26 4.23 -11.00 2.33
C LYS A 26 3.47 -10.31 3.46
N ILE A 27 2.29 -9.75 3.18
CA ILE A 27 1.46 -9.13 4.23
C ILE A 27 1.12 -10.15 5.32
N LYS A 28 0.75 -11.37 4.93
CA LYS A 28 0.38 -12.43 5.89
C LYS A 28 1.55 -12.91 6.73
N THR A 29 2.74 -12.98 6.15
CA THR A 29 3.93 -13.54 6.81
C THR A 29 4.75 -12.51 7.56
N GLU A 30 4.78 -11.26 7.11
CA GLU A 30 5.57 -10.19 7.74
C GLU A 30 5.01 -9.70 9.08
N THR A 31 3.85 -10.18 9.51
CA THR A 31 3.39 -9.93 10.88
C THR A 31 4.35 -10.50 11.95
N LYS A 32 5.21 -11.43 11.54
CA LYS A 32 6.21 -12.08 12.41
C LYS A 32 7.63 -11.60 12.19
N THR A 33 7.92 -10.93 11.09
CA THR A 33 9.24 -10.43 10.73
C THR A 33 9.23 -8.93 10.61
N GLN A 34 10.11 -8.48 10.96
CA GLN A 34 10.78 -7.30 11.43
C GLN A 34 10.46 -5.89 10.91
N PRO A 35 10.21 -5.52 9.64
CA PRO A 35 10.08 -4.09 9.35
C PRO A 35 8.80 -3.46 9.88
N VAL A 36 7.67 -4.15 9.76
CA VAL A 36 6.37 -3.62 10.22
C VAL A 36 6.29 -3.60 11.74
N SER A 37 6.71 -4.68 12.41
CA SER A 37 6.71 -4.72 13.88
C SER A 37 7.68 -3.72 14.49
N THR A 38 8.85 -3.55 13.90
CA THR A 38 9.83 -2.54 14.31
C THR A 38 9.25 -1.13 14.13
N PHE A 39 8.62 -0.86 13.01
CA PHE A 39 7.97 0.42 12.76
C PHE A 39 6.86 0.71 13.79
N ARG A 40 6.00 -0.26 14.07
CA ARG A 40 4.94 -0.11 15.08
C ARG A 40 5.49 0.12 16.48
N GLN A 41 6.58 -0.55 16.83
CA GLN A 41 7.26 -0.35 18.10
C GLN A 41 7.86 1.05 18.18
N GLN A 42 8.51 1.52 17.14
CA GLN A 42 9.08 2.86 17.07
C GLN A 42 8.00 3.96 17.14
N LEU A 43 6.82 3.75 16.56
CA LEU A 43 5.73 4.71 16.64
C LEU A 43 5.28 5.02 18.07
N ARG A 44 5.44 4.08 18.98
CA ARG A 44 5.11 4.30 20.41
C ARG A 44 6.02 5.33 21.08
N TYR A 45 7.23 5.51 20.56
CA TYR A 45 8.23 6.40 21.10
C TYR A 45 8.44 7.66 20.26
N CYS A 46 7.81 7.76 19.09
CA CYS A 46 7.90 8.94 18.25
C CYS A 46 7.09 10.10 18.86
N LEU A 47 7.69 11.27 18.92
CA LEU A 47 6.98 12.47 19.35
C LEU A 47 5.90 12.86 18.33
N PRO A 48 4.76 13.40 18.80
CA PRO A 48 3.74 13.90 17.89
C PRO A 48 4.29 14.91 16.87
N GLY A 49 3.93 14.74 15.61
CA GLY A 49 4.37 15.61 14.53
C GLY A 49 5.77 15.34 13.99
N LYS A 50 6.54 14.41 14.58
CA LYS A 50 7.83 13.99 14.05
C LYS A 50 7.71 12.73 13.21
N ARG A 51 8.45 12.72 12.09
CA ARG A 51 8.52 11.56 11.21
C ARG A 51 9.28 10.42 11.88
N CYS A 52 8.73 9.22 11.80
CA CYS A 52 9.41 8.03 12.24
C CYS A 52 10.31 7.50 11.12
N ASN A 53 11.63 7.47 11.35
CA ASN A 53 12.60 7.05 10.33
C ASN A 53 12.41 5.60 9.87
N GLU A 54 11.84 4.74 10.70
CA GLU A 54 11.57 3.35 10.34
C GLU A 54 10.53 3.22 9.21
N ALA A 55 9.70 4.24 8.99
CA ALA A 55 8.77 4.27 7.87
C ALA A 55 9.47 4.17 6.51
N ASP A 56 10.69 4.70 6.39
CA ASP A 56 11.45 4.69 5.15
C ASP A 56 11.96 3.29 4.78
N ARG A 57 12.03 2.39 5.74
CA ARG A 57 12.45 1.00 5.54
C ARG A 57 11.32 0.10 5.07
N LEU A 58 10.07 0.57 5.16
CA LEU A 58 8.92 -0.19 4.71
C LEU A 58 8.81 -0.19 3.19
N PRO A 59 8.48 -1.32 2.58
CA PRO A 59 8.23 -1.35 1.15
C PRO A 59 6.99 -0.52 0.82
N LYS A 60 7.07 0.26 -0.24
CA LYS A 60 5.95 1.03 -0.78
C LYS A 60 5.47 0.35 -2.05
N VAL A 61 4.16 0.26 -2.22
CA VAL A 61 3.57 -0.36 -3.40
C VAL A 61 2.60 0.59 -4.09
N LEU A 62 2.54 0.47 -5.40
CA LEU A 62 1.59 1.19 -6.24
C LEU A 62 0.69 0.15 -6.93
N PRO A 63 -0.53 -0.03 -6.44
CA PRO A 63 -1.44 -1.03 -7.02
C PRO A 63 -2.06 -0.60 -8.34
N ALA A 64 -2.09 0.70 -8.62
CA ALA A 64 -2.78 1.26 -9.78
C ALA A 64 -2.20 0.80 -11.10
N ALA A 65 -0.91 0.55 -11.17
CA ALA A 65 -0.24 0.25 -12.43
C ALA A 65 1.09 -0.48 -12.24
N GLU A 66 1.56 -1.09 -13.33
CA GLU A 66 2.94 -1.54 -13.45
C GLU A 66 3.76 -0.44 -14.12
N PHE A 67 4.77 0.06 -13.41
CA PHE A 67 5.69 1.07 -13.91
C PHE A 67 7.07 0.46 -14.16
N ARG A 68 7.73 0.96 -15.17
CA ARG A 68 9.15 0.67 -15.44
C ARG A 68 9.96 1.95 -15.52
N LYS A 69 11.18 1.88 -15.04
CA LYS A 69 12.14 2.97 -15.18
C LYS A 69 13.13 2.61 -16.30
N THR A 70 13.12 3.37 -17.37
CA THR A 70 14.02 3.21 -18.51
C THR A 70 14.71 4.53 -18.74
N ASN A 71 16.06 4.53 -18.76
CA ASN A 71 16.88 5.74 -18.97
C ASN A 71 16.50 6.90 -18.04
N GLY A 72 16.21 6.59 -16.76
CA GLY A 72 15.83 7.60 -15.77
C GLY A 72 14.38 8.07 -15.85
N VAL A 73 13.60 7.62 -16.83
CA VAL A 73 12.19 8.00 -17.01
C VAL A 73 11.28 6.87 -16.56
N CYS A 74 10.29 7.20 -15.72
CA CYS A 74 9.25 6.26 -15.29
C CYS A 74 8.15 6.21 -16.35
N GLN A 75 7.87 5.03 -16.86
CA GLN A 75 6.81 4.79 -17.83
C GLN A 75 5.81 3.77 -17.30
N MET A 76 4.54 4.03 -17.55
CA MET A 76 3.47 3.10 -17.20
C MET A 76 3.40 2.01 -18.28
N LYS A 77 3.58 0.76 -17.85
CA LYS A 77 3.48 -0.40 -18.74
C LYS A 77 2.06 -0.93 -18.82
N THR A 78 1.39 -1.10 -17.68
CA THR A 78 0.05 -1.66 -17.59
C THR A 78 -0.72 -0.92 -16.51
N TYR A 79 -1.98 -0.62 -16.78
CA TYR A 79 -2.89 0.02 -15.85
C TYR A 79 -3.87 -1.00 -15.27
N ASN A 80 -3.95 -1.10 -13.96
CA ASN A 80 -4.75 -2.12 -13.26
C ASN A 80 -6.18 -1.67 -12.91
N GLY A 81 -6.50 -0.39 -13.00
CA GLY A 81 -7.80 0.12 -12.59
C GLY A 81 -8.07 0.02 -11.10
N ILE A 82 -7.03 0.06 -10.28
CA ILE A 82 -7.14 -0.02 -8.82
C ILE A 82 -6.73 1.31 -8.20
N VAL A 83 -7.52 1.76 -7.22
CA VAL A 83 -7.20 2.90 -6.37
C VAL A 83 -7.08 2.42 -4.92
N GLU A 84 -6.13 2.97 -4.19
CA GLU A 84 -5.98 2.75 -2.76
C GLU A 84 -6.70 3.83 -1.97
N LEU A 85 -7.57 3.40 -1.07
CA LEU A 85 -8.20 4.26 -0.08
C LEU A 85 -7.61 3.95 1.29
N THR A 86 -7.39 4.99 2.07
CA THR A 86 -6.90 4.86 3.45
C THR A 86 -7.95 5.40 4.40
N VAL A 87 -8.38 4.58 5.34
CA VAL A 87 -9.33 4.95 6.39
C VAL A 87 -8.59 4.98 7.73
N GLY A 88 -8.65 6.09 8.41
CA GLY A 88 -8.04 6.26 9.72
C GLY A 88 -7.54 7.68 9.96
N PRO A 89 -6.90 7.92 11.12
CA PRO A 89 -6.54 6.93 12.14
C PRO A 89 -7.74 6.38 12.91
N LEU A 90 -7.70 5.08 13.22
CA LEU A 90 -8.74 4.38 13.97
C LEU A 90 -8.26 4.12 15.42
N SER A 91 -9.18 4.09 16.35
CA SER A 91 -8.87 4.05 17.78
C SER A 91 -8.54 2.65 18.30
N GLY A 92 -8.94 1.58 17.64
CA GLY A 92 -8.67 0.24 18.12
C GLY A 92 -9.05 -0.88 17.15
N LYS A 93 -8.82 -2.11 17.61
CA LYS A 93 -9.04 -3.32 16.79
C LYS A 93 -10.50 -3.52 16.37
N SER A 94 -11.44 -3.12 17.21
CA SER A 94 -12.87 -3.24 16.90
C SER A 94 -13.30 -2.35 15.74
N GLU A 95 -12.81 -1.11 15.70
CA GLU A 95 -13.07 -0.20 14.59
C GLU A 95 -12.41 -0.71 13.30
N ILE A 96 -11.17 -1.21 13.39
CA ILE A 96 -10.45 -1.79 12.26
C ILE A 96 -11.24 -2.96 11.68
N ALA A 97 -11.72 -3.86 12.52
CA ALA A 97 -12.52 -5.01 12.09
C ALA A 97 -13.83 -4.58 11.43
N LEU A 98 -14.49 -3.57 11.98
CA LEU A 98 -15.72 -3.02 11.41
C LEU A 98 -15.48 -2.42 10.02
N VAL A 99 -14.47 -1.58 9.87
CA VAL A 99 -14.12 -0.95 8.59
C VAL A 99 -13.75 -2.01 7.55
N LYS A 100 -12.98 -3.02 7.93
CA LYS A 100 -12.63 -4.13 7.03
C LYS A 100 -13.87 -4.88 6.54
N ARG A 101 -14.82 -5.16 7.43
CA ARG A 101 -16.06 -5.84 7.08
C ARG A 101 -16.89 -4.99 6.12
N LEU A 102 -17.11 -3.73 6.43
CA LEU A 102 -17.89 -2.82 5.58
C LEU A 102 -17.25 -2.64 4.20
N ALA A 103 -15.93 -2.51 4.15
CA ALA A 103 -15.21 -2.41 2.89
C ALA A 103 -15.32 -3.68 2.05
N TRP A 104 -15.22 -4.84 2.70
CA TRP A 104 -15.29 -6.11 2.01
C TRP A 104 -16.69 -6.42 1.45
N GLU A 105 -17.74 -5.86 2.02
CA GLU A 105 -19.12 -5.97 1.51
C GLU A 105 -19.33 -5.24 0.18
N GLN A 106 -18.43 -4.33 -0.19
CA GLN A 106 -18.52 -3.60 -1.44
C GLN A 106 -18.01 -4.48 -2.61
N PRO A 107 -18.78 -4.61 -3.70
CA PRO A 107 -18.40 -5.52 -4.79
C PRO A 107 -17.13 -5.11 -5.55
N GLN A 108 -16.77 -3.82 -5.50
CA GLN A 108 -15.56 -3.31 -6.14
C GLN A 108 -14.29 -3.56 -5.35
N THR A 109 -14.38 -3.97 -4.10
CA THR A 109 -13.22 -4.18 -3.24
C THR A 109 -12.44 -5.42 -3.65
N ARG A 110 -11.15 -5.25 -3.90
CA ARG A 110 -10.23 -6.33 -4.28
C ARG A 110 -9.38 -6.81 -3.11
N LEU A 111 -9.03 -5.91 -2.22
CA LEU A 111 -8.16 -6.21 -1.09
C LEU A 111 -8.42 -5.24 0.04
N VAL A 112 -8.41 -5.76 1.25
CA VAL A 112 -8.49 -4.96 2.48
C VAL A 112 -7.43 -5.46 3.44
N PHE A 113 -6.62 -4.57 3.97
CA PHE A 113 -5.60 -4.94 4.95
C PHE A 113 -5.32 -3.79 5.91
N THR A 114 -4.74 -4.14 7.06
CA THR A 114 -4.31 -3.16 8.05
C THR A 114 -3.03 -2.47 7.57
N GLY A 115 -3.01 -1.15 7.63
CA GLY A 115 -1.82 -0.37 7.30
C GLY A 115 -0.66 -0.65 8.27
N SER A 116 0.54 -0.24 7.87
CA SER A 116 1.76 -0.49 8.64
C SER A 116 1.76 0.10 10.04
N SER A 117 1.05 1.21 10.25
CA SER A 117 0.91 1.81 11.59
C SER A 117 0.06 0.98 12.57
N GLY A 118 -0.74 0.05 12.05
CA GLY A 118 -1.73 -0.69 12.84
C GLY A 118 -2.98 0.11 13.19
N ARG A 119 -3.11 1.34 12.71
CA ARG A 119 -4.22 2.27 13.02
C ARG A 119 -5.04 2.66 11.81
N THR A 120 -4.69 2.18 10.65
CA THR A 120 -5.39 2.47 9.40
C THR A 120 -5.80 1.20 8.70
N VAL A 121 -6.82 1.31 7.86
CA VAL A 121 -7.24 0.26 6.95
C VAL A 121 -6.97 0.73 5.52
N LYS A 122 -6.25 -0.09 4.77
CA LYS A 122 -6.00 0.12 3.36
C LYS A 122 -7.00 -0.71 2.56
N ILE A 123 -7.64 -0.07 1.59
CA ILE A 123 -8.66 -0.68 0.75
C ILE A 123 -8.24 -0.49 -0.70
N TRP A 124 -8.05 -1.58 -1.41
CA TRP A 124 -7.81 -1.55 -2.86
C TRP A 124 -9.12 -1.86 -3.57
N THR A 125 -9.62 -0.88 -4.27
CA THR A 125 -10.90 -0.98 -4.97
C THR A 125 -10.72 -0.70 -6.46
N THR A 126 -11.52 -1.37 -7.27
CA THR A 126 -11.55 -1.09 -8.72
C THR A 126 -12.44 0.11 -9.00
N PHE A 127 -12.09 0.83 -10.04
CA PHE A 127 -12.94 1.86 -10.58
C PHE A 127 -12.88 1.85 -12.11
N THR A 128 -13.94 2.30 -12.72
CA THR A 128 -14.01 2.49 -14.17
C THR A 128 -14.10 3.97 -14.48
N ARG A 129 -13.40 4.38 -15.52
CA ARG A 129 -13.47 5.75 -16.01
C ARG A 129 -14.42 5.81 -17.22
N PRO A 130 -15.20 6.88 -17.32
CA PRO A 130 -15.95 7.11 -18.56
C PRO A 130 -14.98 7.13 -19.75
N ASN A 131 -15.40 6.51 -20.87
CA ASN A 131 -14.63 6.50 -22.11
C ASN A 131 -13.29 5.76 -22.07
N ASN A 132 -13.05 4.87 -21.12
CA ASN A 132 -11.80 4.12 -20.97
C ASN A 132 -10.53 5.00 -20.99
N SER A 133 -10.65 6.25 -20.55
CA SER A 133 -9.50 7.16 -20.53
C SER A 133 -8.47 6.73 -19.51
N LEU A 134 -7.19 6.92 -19.83
CA LEU A 134 -6.09 6.66 -18.89
C LEU A 134 -6.08 7.69 -17.77
N PRO A 135 -5.58 7.33 -16.57
CA PRO A 135 -5.40 8.27 -15.48
C PRO A 135 -4.52 9.45 -15.89
N GLY A 136 -4.85 10.64 -15.42
CA GLY A 136 -4.06 11.84 -15.68
C GLY A 136 -4.32 12.54 -17.01
N LYS A 137 -5.29 12.06 -17.75
CA LYS A 137 -5.76 12.75 -18.96
C LYS A 137 -7.10 13.42 -18.75
#